data_2f5db0b5d2bceb0643a957f209bf6e57
#
_entry.id   2f5db0b5d2bceb0643a957f209bf6e57
#
_cell.length_a   1.000
_cell.length_b   1.000
_cell.length_c   1.000
_cell.angle_alpha   90.00
_cell.angle_beta   90.00
_cell.angle_gamma   90.00
#
_symmetry.space_group_name_H-M   'P 1'
#
loop_
_entity.id
_entity.type
_entity.pdbx_description
1 polymer ?
#
loop_
_entity_poly.entity_id
_entity_poly.type
_entity_poly.pdbx_seq_one_letter_code
_entity_poly.pdbx_strand_id
1 'polypeptide(L)' 'MKKTDIAMIILIASISVVVAFFVASSIPFLQMPQ' A
#
# COMPACT_ATOMS: atom_id res chain seq x y z
N MET A 1 -19.56 12.76 -3.22
CA MET A 1 -19.08 11.69 -2.36
C MET A 1 -19.36 12.00 -0.92
N LYS A 2 -19.73 11.01 -0.17
CA LYS A 2 -20.00 11.20 1.23
C LYS A 2 -18.74 11.03 2.05
N LYS A 3 -18.82 11.49 3.28
CA LYS A 3 -17.66 11.37 4.17
C LYS A 3 -17.23 9.91 4.32
N THR A 4 -18.20 9.02 4.34
CA THR A 4 -17.91 7.60 4.48
C THR A 4 -17.10 7.09 3.28
N ASP A 5 -17.42 7.56 2.10
CA ASP A 5 -16.70 7.15 0.91
C ASP A 5 -15.26 7.61 0.96
N ILE A 6 -15.06 8.84 1.39
CA ILE A 6 -13.71 9.37 1.51
C ILE A 6 -12.91 8.57 2.53
N ALA A 7 -13.54 8.24 3.65
CA ALA A 7 -12.87 7.46 4.68
C ALA A 7 -12.46 6.08 4.15
N MET A 8 -13.35 5.46 3.39
CA MET A 8 -13.05 4.16 2.83
C MET A 8 -11.89 4.21 1.85
N ILE A 9 -11.87 5.23 1.01
CA ILE A 9 -10.80 5.38 0.04
C ILE A 9 -9.46 5.55 0.75
N ILE A 10 -9.45 6.40 1.76
CA ILE A 10 -8.22 6.64 2.51
C ILE A 10 -7.76 5.37 3.20
N LEU A 11 -8.69 4.63 3.76
CA LEU A 11 -8.35 3.39 4.45
C LEU A 11 -7.73 2.38 3.50
N ILE A 12 -8.36 2.19 2.36
CA ILE A 12 -7.87 1.26 1.36
C ILE A 12 -6.50 1.68 0.86
N ALA A 13 -6.33 2.96 0.61
CA ALA A 13 -5.05 3.47 0.14
C ALA A 13 -3.95 3.23 1.16
N SER A 14 -4.26 3.47 2.43
CA SER A 14 -3.29 3.27 3.49
C SER A 14 -2.87 1.80 3.58
N ILE A 15 -3.84 0.92 3.55
CA ILE A 15 -3.55 -0.51 3.62
C ILE A 15 -2.73 -0.94 2.42
N SER A 16 -3.07 -0.43 1.25
CA SER A 16 -2.34 -0.78 0.04
C SER A 16 -0.88 -0.39 0.13
N VAL A 17 -0.61 0.80 0.64
CA VAL A 17 0.76 1.27 0.78
C VAL A 17 1.52 0.40 1.77
N VAL A 18 0.89 0.08 2.89
CA VAL A 18 1.54 -0.75 3.91
C VAL A 18 1.86 -2.13 3.35
N VAL A 19 0.91 -2.73 2.66
CA VAL A 19 1.11 -4.05 2.08
C VAL A 19 2.21 -4.01 1.02
N ALA A 20 2.19 -3.00 0.17
CA ALA A 20 3.20 -2.86 -0.86
C ALA A 20 4.59 -2.73 -0.24
N PHE A 21 4.69 -1.93 0.80
CA PHE A 21 5.97 -1.75 1.48
C PHE A 21 6.44 -3.06 2.12
N PHE A 22 5.51 -3.77 2.71
CA PHE A 22 5.84 -5.03 3.36
C PHE A 22 6.33 -6.06 2.34
N VAL A 23 5.62 -6.16 1.23
CA VAL A 23 6.01 -7.09 0.17
C VAL A 23 7.38 -6.74 -0.39
N ALA A 24 7.59 -5.46 -0.64
CA ALA A 24 8.86 -4.98 -1.17
C ALA A 24 10.00 -5.32 -0.22
N SER A 25 9.73 -5.24 1.07
CA SER A 25 10.73 -5.54 2.07
C SER A 25 10.98 -7.04 2.20
N SER A 26 9.95 -7.84 1.97
CA SER A 26 10.06 -9.28 2.08
C SER A 26 10.76 -9.91 0.88
N ILE A 27 10.72 -9.24 -0.26
CA ILE A 27 11.33 -9.77 -1.47
C ILE A 27 12.34 -8.76 -2.02
N PRO A 28 13.40 -8.54 -1.31
CA PRO A 28 14.42 -7.59 -1.75
C PRO A 28 15.13 -8.05 -3.01
N PHE A 29 15.17 -9.32 -3.20
CA PHE A 29 15.87 -9.90 -4.33
C PHE A 29 15.21 -9.53 -5.66
N LEU A 30 13.90 -9.33 -5.66
CA LEU A 30 13.18 -8.91 -6.84
C LEU A 30 13.38 -7.43 -7.13
N GLN A 31 13.77 -6.69 -6.14
CA GLN A 31 13.98 -5.26 -6.26
C GLN A 31 15.44 -4.91 -6.31
N MET A 32 16.21 -5.86 -6.69
CA MET A 32 17.63 -5.64 -6.76
C MET A 32 17.95 -4.52 -7.74
N PRO A 33 18.66 -3.51 -7.30
CA PRO A 33 19.02 -2.41 -8.20
C PRO A 33 20.06 -2.89 -9.19
N GLN A 34 19.99 -2.28 -10.34
CA GLN A 34 20.96 -2.57 -11.37
C GLN A 34 22.18 -1.69 -11.24
#